data_648510ed02a399a6d984112da66fd84b
#
_entry.id   648510ed02a399a6d984112da66fd84b
#
_cell.length_a   1.000
_cell.length_b   1.000
_cell.length_c   1.000
_cell.angle_alpha   90.00
_cell.angle_beta   90.00
_cell.angle_gamma   90.00
#
_symmetry.space_group_name_H-M   'P 1'
#
loop_
_entity.id
_entity.type
_entity.pdbx_description
1 polymer ?
#
loop_
_entity_poly.entity_id
_entity_poly.type
_entity_poly.pdbx_seq_one_letter_code
_entity_poly.pdbx_strand_id
1 'polypeptide(L)'
;ADIYLEVLTVKLAQLTKQVKVAQKTVDAIQKAPQEEITQLKLQVKELKQAVGNLQKGTVKRVETVKEKKAPVRKKSSATIDLKRVYPILADATRDDLIKLKDIWSDLMNMLSITQRAIMNVSKPVAASAKGVIVSFDYDFLYEKADGNTALKDSLIQGLERLIGEDYKLVFMPKDKWPDIREKYLVEHQ
;
A
#
# COMPACT_ATOMS: atom_id res chain seq x y z
N ALA A 1 -67.92 21.52 -17.47
CA ALA A 1 -66.63 22.22 -17.90
C ALA A 1 -65.67 22.44 -16.71
N ASP A 2 -66.21 22.48 -15.44
CA ASP A 2 -65.38 22.85 -14.26
C ASP A 2 -64.45 21.76 -13.76
N ILE A 3 -64.79 20.47 -13.88
CA ILE A 3 -64.00 19.35 -13.39
C ILE A 3 -62.66 19.25 -14.11
N TYR A 4 -62.59 19.59 -15.38
CA TYR A 4 -61.34 19.58 -16.14
C TYR A 4 -60.36 20.67 -15.71
N LEU A 5 -60.85 21.82 -15.32
CA LEU A 5 -60.06 22.94 -14.79
C LEU A 5 -59.47 22.61 -13.42
N GLU A 6 -60.24 21.97 -12.53
CA GLU A 6 -59.75 21.53 -11.22
C GLU A 6 -58.67 20.46 -11.34
N VAL A 7 -58.82 19.45 -12.20
CA VAL A 7 -57.84 18.43 -12.43
C VAL A 7 -56.57 19.02 -13.04
N LEU A 8 -56.66 19.99 -13.91
CA LEU A 8 -55.55 20.70 -14.52
C LEU A 8 -54.78 21.53 -13.47
N THR A 9 -55.46 22.23 -12.58
CA THR A 9 -54.84 23.02 -11.52
C THR A 9 -54.13 22.15 -10.49
N VAL A 10 -54.70 21.00 -10.12
CA VAL A 10 -54.04 20.03 -9.21
C VAL A 10 -52.80 19.40 -9.86
N LYS A 11 -52.89 19.01 -11.13
CA LYS A 11 -51.72 18.51 -11.88
C LYS A 11 -50.62 19.55 -12.02
N LEU A 12 -50.96 20.79 -12.27
CA LEU A 12 -50.00 21.89 -12.38
C LEU A 12 -49.29 22.14 -11.03
N ALA A 13 -50.06 22.11 -9.93
CA ALA A 13 -49.53 22.25 -8.57
C ALA A 13 -48.61 21.07 -8.18
N GLN A 14 -48.90 19.85 -8.60
CA GLN A 14 -48.05 18.69 -8.41
C GLN A 14 -46.76 18.79 -9.21
N LEU A 15 -46.80 19.19 -10.48
CA LEU A 15 -45.64 19.41 -11.33
C LEU A 15 -44.71 20.50 -10.80
N THR A 16 -45.27 21.63 -10.34
CA THR A 16 -44.46 22.70 -9.72
C THR A 16 -43.80 22.27 -8.42
N LYS A 17 -44.43 21.39 -7.65
CA LYS A 17 -43.86 20.81 -6.43
C LYS A 17 -42.71 19.84 -6.76
N GLN A 18 -42.83 19.02 -7.79
CA GLN A 18 -41.78 18.12 -8.27
C GLN A 18 -40.58 18.89 -8.84
N VAL A 19 -40.82 19.94 -9.60
CA VAL A 19 -39.74 20.80 -10.13
C VAL A 19 -38.97 21.48 -9.00
N LYS A 20 -39.65 22.00 -7.97
CA LYS A 20 -38.97 22.60 -6.79
C LYS A 20 -38.12 21.60 -6.00
N VAL A 21 -38.57 20.35 -5.88
CA VAL A 21 -37.79 19.29 -5.22
C VAL A 21 -36.56 18.91 -6.06
N ALA A 22 -36.72 18.77 -7.38
CA ALA A 22 -35.63 18.50 -8.29
C ALA A 22 -34.59 19.62 -8.32
N GLN A 23 -35.02 20.88 -8.30
CA GLN A 23 -34.13 22.04 -8.22
C GLN A 23 -33.29 22.03 -6.93
N LYS A 24 -33.91 21.71 -5.80
CA LYS A 24 -33.22 21.64 -4.50
C LYS A 24 -32.20 20.52 -4.42
N THR A 25 -32.45 19.40 -5.09
CA THR A 25 -31.47 18.28 -5.19
C THR A 25 -30.33 18.63 -6.13
N VAL A 26 -30.57 19.32 -7.22
CA VAL A 26 -29.50 19.79 -8.14
C VAL A 26 -28.61 20.82 -7.44
N ASP A 27 -29.16 21.76 -6.71
CA ASP A 27 -28.40 22.76 -5.94
C ASP A 27 -27.53 22.11 -4.84
N ALA A 28 -28.07 21.06 -4.18
CA ALA A 28 -27.32 20.29 -3.18
C ALA A 28 -26.16 19.47 -3.80
N ILE A 29 -26.37 18.89 -4.97
CA ILE A 29 -25.34 18.12 -5.71
C ILE A 29 -24.22 19.03 -6.26
N GLN A 30 -24.53 20.27 -6.61
CA GLN A 30 -23.54 21.24 -7.08
C GLN A 30 -22.70 21.85 -5.94
N LYS A 31 -23.23 21.94 -4.72
CA LYS A 31 -22.51 22.51 -3.57
C LYS A 31 -21.48 21.57 -2.95
N ALA A 32 -21.81 20.28 -2.85
CA ALA A 32 -20.92 19.30 -2.23
C ALA A 32 -19.52 19.18 -2.88
N PRO A 33 -19.38 19.10 -4.21
CA PRO A 33 -18.05 18.99 -4.82
C PRO A 33 -17.24 20.29 -4.76
N GLN A 34 -17.88 21.45 -4.61
CA GLN A 34 -17.12 22.72 -4.50
C GLN A 34 -16.47 22.90 -3.12
N GLU A 35 -17.08 22.40 -2.07
CA GLU A 35 -16.51 22.44 -0.71
C GLU A 35 -15.28 21.51 -0.61
N GLU A 36 -15.36 20.30 -1.17
CA GLU A 36 -14.24 19.37 -1.23
C GLU A 36 -13.09 19.90 -2.09
N ILE A 37 -13.37 20.50 -3.24
CA ILE A 37 -12.37 21.13 -4.10
C ILE A 37 -11.69 22.29 -3.37
N THR A 38 -12.41 23.04 -2.56
CA THR A 38 -11.85 24.16 -1.78
C THR A 38 -10.96 23.65 -0.65
N GLN A 39 -11.36 22.60 0.04
CA GLN A 39 -10.54 21.94 1.07
C GLN A 39 -9.27 21.32 0.48
N LEU A 40 -9.39 20.61 -0.64
CA LEU A 40 -8.23 20.04 -1.35
C LEU A 40 -7.27 21.13 -1.83
N LYS A 41 -7.76 22.25 -2.34
CA LYS A 41 -6.92 23.39 -2.72
C LYS A 41 -6.19 24.00 -1.53
N LEU A 42 -6.81 24.05 -0.36
CA LEU A 42 -6.17 24.53 0.88
C LEU A 42 -5.05 23.57 1.32
N GLN A 43 -5.31 22.26 1.33
CA GLN A 43 -4.30 21.25 1.68
C GLN A 43 -3.12 21.25 0.71
N VAL A 44 -3.37 21.39 -0.59
CA VAL A 44 -2.30 21.50 -1.60
C VAL A 44 -1.49 22.77 -1.40
N LYS A 45 -2.10 23.88 -0.98
CA LYS A 45 -1.39 25.13 -0.69
C LYS A 45 -0.52 25.00 0.56
N GLU A 46 -1.02 24.38 1.62
CA GLU A 46 -0.23 24.10 2.84
C GLU A 46 0.95 23.18 2.57
N LEU A 47 0.72 22.10 1.82
CA LEU A 47 1.78 21.19 1.43
C LEU A 47 2.85 21.87 0.56
N LYS A 48 2.45 22.74 -0.38
CA LYS A 48 3.40 23.53 -1.18
C LYS A 48 4.20 24.50 -0.33
N GLN A 49 3.60 25.12 0.69
CA GLN A 49 4.33 25.98 1.61
C GLN A 49 5.29 25.19 2.50
N ALA A 50 4.88 24.02 3.00
CA ALA A 50 5.74 23.14 3.78
C ALA A 50 6.97 22.67 2.97
N VAL A 51 6.76 22.27 1.72
CA VAL A 51 7.84 21.90 0.80
C VAL A 51 8.73 23.09 0.47
N GLY A 52 8.16 24.28 0.26
CA GLY A 52 8.92 25.52 0.02
C GLY A 52 9.78 25.94 1.21
N ASN A 53 9.28 25.72 2.44
CA ASN A 53 10.04 26.00 3.67
C ASN A 53 11.17 24.98 3.90
N LEU A 54 10.97 23.71 3.52
CA LEU A 54 12.01 22.69 3.54
C LEU A 54 13.11 22.96 2.50
N GLN A 55 12.75 23.50 1.34
CA GLN A 55 13.73 23.87 0.30
C GLN A 55 14.54 25.14 0.65
N LYS A 56 13.96 26.06 1.42
CA LYS A 56 14.66 27.28 1.86
C LYS A 56 15.55 27.06 3.09
N GLY A 57 15.38 25.95 3.81
CA GLY A 57 16.17 25.61 5.00
C GLY A 57 17.52 24.94 4.73
N THR A 58 17.84 24.62 3.48
CA THR A 58 19.05 23.86 3.10
C THR A 58 19.97 24.57 2.12
N VAL A 59 20.13 25.88 2.23
CA VAL A 59 21.20 26.58 1.49
C VAL A 59 22.15 27.24 2.49
N LYS A 60 22.99 26.42 3.14
CA LYS A 60 24.35 26.86 3.53
C LYS A 60 25.34 26.03 2.74
N ARG A 61 25.91 26.74 1.78
CA ARG A 61 27.02 26.42 0.91
C ARG A 61 28.21 25.86 1.68
N VAL A 62 28.68 24.68 1.35
CA VAL A 62 30.12 24.33 1.45
C VAL A 62 30.46 23.52 0.20
N GLU A 63 31.31 24.16 -0.64
CA GLU A 63 32.07 23.50 -1.69
C GLU A 63 33.01 22.51 -1.06
N THR A 64 32.96 21.26 -1.47
CA THR A 64 34.13 20.47 -1.88
C THR A 64 33.65 19.12 -2.40
N VAL A 65 34.10 18.82 -3.56
CA VAL A 65 34.01 17.53 -4.27
C VAL A 65 34.54 16.41 -3.39
N LYS A 66 33.68 15.40 -3.08
CA LYS A 66 34.09 13.99 -2.89
C LYS A 66 32.86 13.10 -2.82
N GLU A 67 32.82 12.13 -3.69
CA GLU A 67 32.10 10.83 -3.66
C GLU A 67 30.72 10.80 -2.96
N LYS A 68 29.68 10.57 -3.76
CA LYS A 68 28.36 10.16 -3.31
C LYS A 68 28.43 8.85 -2.51
N LYS A 69 28.67 8.96 -1.21
CA LYS A 69 28.24 7.92 -0.28
C LYS A 69 26.71 8.04 -0.19
N ALA A 70 26.04 6.97 -0.55
CA ALA A 70 24.62 6.78 -0.33
C ALA A 70 24.23 7.18 1.11
N PRO A 71 23.01 7.73 1.34
CA PRO A 71 22.57 8.10 2.67
C PRO A 71 22.73 6.89 3.59
N VAL A 72 23.43 7.07 4.70
CA VAL A 72 23.59 6.04 5.74
C VAL A 72 22.16 5.70 6.23
N ARG A 73 21.62 4.61 5.71
CA ARG A 73 20.37 4.03 6.18
C ARG A 73 20.61 3.62 7.63
N LYS A 74 19.84 4.18 8.55
CA LYS A 74 19.81 3.68 9.93
C LYS A 74 19.48 2.21 9.84
N LYS A 75 20.40 1.34 10.27
CA LYS A 75 20.16 -0.11 10.31
C LYS A 75 18.91 -0.34 11.15
N SER A 76 17.93 -1.04 10.60
CA SER A 76 16.72 -1.35 11.34
C SER A 76 17.04 -2.12 12.61
N SER A 77 16.41 -1.75 13.72
CA SER A 77 16.52 -2.46 15.00
C SER A 77 15.65 -3.73 15.03
N ALA A 78 15.02 -4.09 13.92
CA ALA A 78 14.14 -5.23 13.82
C ALA A 78 14.87 -6.52 14.18
N THR A 79 14.42 -7.20 15.21
CA THR A 79 14.89 -8.53 15.62
C THR A 79 14.17 -9.57 14.74
N ILE A 80 14.90 -10.15 13.79
CA ILE A 80 14.35 -11.18 12.91
C ILE A 80 14.50 -12.54 13.59
N ASP A 81 13.43 -13.30 13.62
CA ASP A 81 13.43 -14.67 14.15
C ASP A 81 14.08 -15.63 13.15
N LEU A 82 15.37 -15.89 13.35
CA LEU A 82 16.15 -16.79 12.50
C LEU A 82 15.59 -18.21 12.48
N LYS A 83 14.89 -18.65 13.55
CA LYS A 83 14.25 -19.97 13.58
C LYS A 83 13.15 -20.14 12.54
N ARG A 84 12.55 -19.03 12.10
CA ARG A 84 11.56 -19.05 11.00
C ARG A 84 12.18 -18.91 9.63
N VAL A 85 13.32 -18.24 9.54
CA VAL A 85 14.03 -17.98 8.28
C VAL A 85 14.82 -19.20 7.81
N TYR A 86 15.56 -19.85 8.69
CA TYR A 86 16.47 -20.95 8.34
C TYR A 86 15.78 -22.15 7.70
N PRO A 87 14.60 -22.63 8.17
CA PRO A 87 13.92 -23.73 7.49
C PRO A 87 13.49 -23.40 6.06
N ILE A 88 13.19 -22.11 5.79
CA ILE A 88 12.85 -21.68 4.42
C ILE A 88 14.11 -21.64 3.56
N LEU A 89 15.26 -21.17 4.11
CA LEU A 89 16.52 -21.09 3.38
C LEU A 89 17.11 -22.48 3.09
N ALA A 90 16.91 -23.45 3.97
CA ALA A 90 17.41 -24.82 3.79
C ALA A 90 16.83 -25.49 2.54
N ASP A 91 15.53 -25.27 2.30
CA ASP A 91 14.82 -25.84 1.18
C ASP A 91 14.63 -24.85 0.01
N ALA A 92 15.24 -23.64 0.11
CA ALA A 92 15.05 -22.60 -0.89
C ALA A 92 15.68 -22.95 -2.23
N THR A 93 14.87 -22.91 -3.30
CA THR A 93 15.34 -23.14 -4.66
C THR A 93 15.15 -21.91 -5.53
N ARG A 94 15.95 -21.81 -6.59
CA ARG A 94 15.80 -20.73 -7.57
C ARG A 94 14.49 -20.89 -8.36
N ASP A 95 14.11 -22.13 -8.62
CA ASP A 95 12.90 -22.46 -9.40
C ASP A 95 11.64 -22.08 -8.63
N ASP A 96 11.59 -22.33 -7.32
CA ASP A 96 10.46 -21.91 -6.49
C ASP A 96 10.34 -20.39 -6.39
N LEU A 97 11.49 -19.70 -6.32
CA LEU A 97 11.50 -18.24 -6.34
C LEU A 97 11.00 -17.67 -7.69
N ILE A 98 11.34 -18.32 -8.81
CA ILE A 98 10.85 -17.91 -10.14
C ILE A 98 9.34 -18.14 -10.22
N LYS A 99 8.85 -19.33 -9.89
CA LYS A 99 7.41 -19.65 -9.84
C LYS A 99 6.65 -18.65 -8.98
N LEU A 100 7.19 -18.32 -7.80
CA LEU A 100 6.56 -17.35 -6.91
C LEU A 100 6.51 -15.96 -7.53
N LYS A 101 7.55 -15.53 -8.23
CA LYS A 101 7.58 -14.23 -8.93
C LYS A 101 6.56 -14.15 -10.06
N ASP A 102 6.34 -15.25 -10.76
CA ASP A 102 5.36 -15.31 -11.85
C ASP A 102 3.93 -15.12 -11.32
N ILE A 103 3.60 -15.70 -10.17
CA ILE A 103 2.28 -15.56 -9.53
C ILE A 103 2.18 -14.33 -8.61
N TRP A 104 3.28 -13.60 -8.39
CA TRP A 104 3.31 -12.46 -7.44
C TRP A 104 2.32 -11.37 -7.80
N SER A 105 2.15 -11.10 -9.09
CA SER A 105 1.16 -10.12 -9.57
C SER A 105 -0.27 -10.54 -9.23
N ASP A 106 -0.59 -11.81 -9.41
CA ASP A 106 -1.91 -12.35 -9.12
C ASP A 106 -2.19 -12.34 -7.62
N LEU A 107 -1.19 -12.70 -6.82
CA LEU A 107 -1.24 -12.60 -5.37
C LEU A 107 -1.52 -11.15 -4.92
N MET A 108 -0.84 -10.16 -5.52
CA MET A 108 -1.09 -8.75 -5.22
C MET A 108 -2.51 -8.33 -5.60
N ASN A 109 -3.07 -8.87 -6.68
CA ASN A 109 -4.44 -8.56 -7.12
C ASN A 109 -5.52 -9.10 -6.17
N MET A 110 -5.22 -10.14 -5.39
CA MET A 110 -6.12 -10.69 -4.37
C MET A 110 -6.19 -9.83 -3.10
N LEU A 111 -5.21 -8.94 -2.88
CA LEU A 111 -5.14 -8.08 -1.71
C LEU A 111 -6.06 -6.86 -1.83
N SER A 112 -6.54 -6.37 -0.70
CA SER A 112 -7.23 -5.08 -0.63
C SER A 112 -6.31 -3.92 -1.08
N ILE A 113 -6.88 -2.79 -1.47
CA ILE A 113 -6.13 -1.61 -1.94
C ILE A 113 -5.09 -1.19 -0.90
N THR A 114 -5.47 -1.17 0.39
CA THR A 114 -4.57 -0.78 1.49
C THR A 114 -3.44 -1.79 1.69
N GLN A 115 -3.74 -3.09 1.65
CA GLN A 115 -2.74 -4.15 1.77
C GLN A 115 -1.78 -4.14 0.58
N ARG A 116 -2.29 -3.95 -0.62
CA ARG A 116 -1.49 -3.81 -1.84
C ARG A 116 -0.54 -2.62 -1.76
N ALA A 117 -1.01 -1.47 -1.25
CA ALA A 117 -0.16 -0.29 -1.07
C ALA A 117 1.04 -0.56 -0.15
N ILE A 118 0.86 -1.33 0.94
CA ILE A 118 1.96 -1.75 1.82
C ILE A 118 2.92 -2.69 1.08
N MET A 119 2.39 -3.65 0.32
CA MET A 119 3.16 -4.67 -0.37
C MET A 119 3.86 -4.20 -1.65
N ASN A 120 3.47 -3.05 -2.21
CA ASN A 120 3.99 -2.54 -3.49
C ASN A 120 5.51 -2.29 -3.50
N VAL A 121 6.10 -2.08 -2.33
CA VAL A 121 7.55 -1.89 -2.15
C VAL A 121 8.24 -3.14 -1.59
N SER A 122 7.55 -4.26 -1.57
CA SER A 122 8.09 -5.55 -1.13
C SER A 122 8.46 -6.43 -2.31
N LYS A 123 9.40 -7.34 -2.08
CA LYS A 123 9.86 -8.31 -3.10
C LYS A 123 10.15 -9.66 -2.45
N PRO A 124 9.73 -10.78 -3.05
CA PRO A 124 10.17 -12.09 -2.63
C PRO A 124 11.68 -12.25 -2.92
N VAL A 125 12.46 -12.64 -1.92
CA VAL A 125 13.92 -12.78 -1.99
C VAL A 125 14.40 -14.22 -1.87
N ALA A 126 13.61 -15.08 -1.22
CA ALA A 126 13.82 -16.51 -1.20
C ALA A 126 12.48 -17.24 -1.11
N ALA A 127 12.37 -18.38 -1.73
CA ALA A 127 11.20 -19.25 -1.69
C ALA A 127 11.62 -20.72 -1.65
N SER A 128 10.86 -21.51 -0.92
CA SER A 128 10.92 -22.95 -0.86
C SER A 128 9.54 -23.54 -1.09
N ALA A 129 9.41 -24.85 -1.20
CA ALA A 129 8.11 -25.52 -1.28
C ALA A 129 7.18 -25.20 -0.09
N LYS A 130 7.71 -24.80 1.06
CA LYS A 130 6.96 -24.59 2.31
C LYS A 130 6.95 -23.17 2.84
N GLY A 131 7.58 -22.22 2.14
CA GLY A 131 7.65 -20.86 2.67
C GLY A 131 8.32 -19.85 1.76
N VAL A 132 8.08 -18.59 2.08
CA VAL A 132 8.63 -17.44 1.36
C VAL A 132 9.19 -16.39 2.31
N ILE A 133 10.29 -15.80 1.91
CA ILE A 133 10.88 -14.65 2.56
C ILE A 133 10.65 -13.43 1.69
N VAL A 134 9.99 -12.41 2.26
CA VAL A 134 9.66 -11.16 1.58
C VAL A 134 10.43 -10.02 2.20
N SER A 135 11.19 -9.29 1.40
CA SER A 135 11.93 -8.12 1.83
C SER A 135 11.19 -6.83 1.53
N PHE A 136 11.31 -5.85 2.41
CA PHE A 136 10.75 -4.51 2.27
C PHE A 136 11.86 -3.48 2.08
N ASP A 137 11.67 -2.58 1.12
CA ASP A 137 12.62 -1.49 0.84
C ASP A 137 12.66 -0.43 1.96
N TYR A 138 11.59 -0.34 2.80
CA TYR A 138 11.44 0.62 3.89
C TYR A 138 11.08 -0.05 5.20
N ASP A 139 11.82 0.27 6.27
CA ASP A 139 11.65 -0.32 7.61
C ASP A 139 10.27 -0.09 8.20
N PHE A 140 9.72 1.12 8.04
CA PHE A 140 8.39 1.43 8.58
C PHE A 140 7.26 0.62 7.90
N LEU A 141 7.42 0.26 6.62
CA LEU A 141 6.45 -0.60 5.93
C LEU A 141 6.62 -2.06 6.32
N TYR A 142 7.86 -2.50 6.59
CA TYR A 142 8.11 -3.79 7.22
C TYR A 142 7.39 -3.89 8.57
N GLU A 143 7.56 -2.91 9.48
CA GLU A 143 6.90 -2.89 10.78
C GLU A 143 5.37 -2.91 10.65
N LYS A 144 4.82 -2.13 9.72
CA LYS A 144 3.38 -2.14 9.42
C LYS A 144 2.90 -3.49 8.88
N ALA A 145 3.67 -4.13 8.01
CA ALA A 145 3.32 -5.41 7.44
C ALA A 145 3.44 -6.52 8.48
N ASP A 146 4.50 -6.50 9.29
CA ASP A 146 4.73 -7.51 10.31
C ASP A 146 3.72 -7.45 11.46
N GLY A 147 3.28 -6.27 11.84
CA GLY A 147 2.21 -6.07 12.81
C GLY A 147 0.79 -6.32 12.28
N ASN A 148 0.61 -6.53 10.97
CA ASN A 148 -0.71 -6.69 10.35
C ASN A 148 -1.04 -8.17 10.10
N THR A 149 -1.75 -8.79 11.06
CA THR A 149 -2.20 -10.19 10.95
C THR A 149 -3.12 -10.40 9.76
N ALA A 150 -4.08 -9.49 9.51
CA ALA A 150 -5.00 -9.60 8.38
C ALA A 150 -4.28 -9.57 7.02
N LEU A 151 -3.16 -8.85 6.89
CA LEU A 151 -2.33 -8.88 5.69
C LEU A 151 -1.63 -10.24 5.55
N LYS A 152 -1.05 -10.76 6.64
CA LYS A 152 -0.38 -12.08 6.63
C LYS A 152 -1.37 -13.18 6.26
N ASP A 153 -2.55 -13.18 6.86
CA ASP A 153 -3.60 -14.18 6.58
C ASP A 153 -4.08 -14.09 5.12
N SER A 154 -4.28 -12.88 4.60
CA SER A 154 -4.66 -12.70 3.19
C SER A 154 -3.59 -13.21 2.23
N LEU A 155 -2.30 -13.00 2.54
CA LEU A 155 -1.19 -13.49 1.73
C LEU A 155 -1.06 -15.01 1.81
N ILE A 156 -1.18 -15.60 2.99
CA ILE A 156 -1.14 -17.06 3.18
C ILE A 156 -2.29 -17.71 2.41
N GLN A 157 -3.52 -17.23 2.58
CA GLN A 157 -4.68 -17.73 1.84
C GLN A 157 -4.52 -17.58 0.31
N GLY A 158 -3.93 -16.46 -0.13
CA GLY A 158 -3.64 -16.26 -1.55
C GLY A 158 -2.60 -17.26 -2.07
N LEU A 159 -1.54 -17.50 -1.32
CA LEU A 159 -0.50 -18.48 -1.65
C LEU A 159 -1.06 -19.91 -1.67
N GLU A 160 -1.86 -20.29 -0.67
CA GLU A 160 -2.54 -21.60 -0.62
C GLU A 160 -3.43 -21.83 -1.85
N ARG A 161 -4.15 -20.79 -2.30
CA ARG A 161 -5.01 -20.87 -3.50
C ARG A 161 -4.21 -21.01 -4.79
N LEU A 162 -3.05 -20.37 -4.88
CA LEU A 162 -2.24 -20.33 -6.11
C LEU A 162 -1.26 -21.50 -6.20
N ILE A 163 -0.76 -22.00 -5.06
CA ILE A 163 0.27 -23.05 -4.99
C ILE A 163 -0.29 -24.36 -4.45
N GLY A 164 -1.33 -24.31 -3.59
CA GLY A 164 -2.02 -25.50 -3.07
C GLY A 164 -1.40 -26.11 -1.82
N GLU A 165 -0.49 -25.43 -1.13
CA GLU A 165 0.21 -25.93 0.07
C GLU A 165 0.23 -24.90 1.20
N ASP A 166 0.39 -25.36 2.45
CA ASP A 166 0.61 -24.52 3.63
C ASP A 166 1.93 -23.75 3.52
N TYR A 167 1.84 -22.46 3.29
CA TYR A 167 3.01 -21.60 3.09
C TYR A 167 3.36 -20.78 4.34
N LYS A 168 4.61 -20.85 4.77
CA LYS A 168 5.13 -19.99 5.84
C LYS A 168 5.61 -18.67 5.24
N LEU A 169 5.13 -17.56 5.80
CA LEU A 169 5.48 -16.22 5.35
C LEU A 169 6.37 -15.55 6.39
N VAL A 170 7.52 -15.05 5.95
CA VAL A 170 8.44 -14.27 6.77
C VAL A 170 8.73 -12.94 6.10
N PHE A 171 8.54 -11.86 6.85
CA PHE A 171 8.89 -10.52 6.42
C PHE A 171 10.23 -10.11 6.99
N MET A 172 10.97 -9.30 6.24
CA MET A 172 12.23 -8.72 6.72
C MET A 172 12.55 -7.39 6.04
N PRO A 173 13.34 -6.52 6.69
CA PRO A 173 13.93 -5.36 6.05
C PRO A 173 15.00 -5.77 5.03
N LYS A 174 15.09 -5.04 3.93
CA LYS A 174 16.03 -5.33 2.84
C LYS A 174 17.50 -5.25 3.26
N ASP A 175 17.83 -4.37 4.18
CA ASP A 175 19.19 -4.19 4.70
C ASP A 175 19.68 -5.37 5.54
N LYS A 176 18.75 -6.16 6.11
CA LYS A 176 19.07 -7.37 6.90
C LYS A 176 19.25 -8.63 6.04
N TRP A 177 18.70 -8.64 4.85
CA TRP A 177 18.75 -9.82 3.98
C TRP A 177 20.17 -10.30 3.66
N PRO A 178 21.13 -9.44 3.26
CA PRO A 178 22.50 -9.86 3.00
C PRO A 178 23.17 -10.50 4.22
N ASP A 179 23.04 -9.86 5.39
CA ASP A 179 23.64 -10.32 6.64
C ASP A 179 23.10 -11.70 7.06
N ILE A 180 21.79 -11.92 6.90
CA ILE A 180 21.13 -13.20 7.25
C ILE A 180 21.55 -14.30 6.28
N ARG A 181 21.61 -14.00 4.99
CA ARG A 181 22.04 -14.95 3.97
C ARG A 181 23.49 -15.35 4.18
N GLU A 182 24.36 -14.40 4.46
CA GLU A 182 25.78 -14.67 4.74
C GLU A 182 25.94 -15.55 5.98
N LYS A 183 25.26 -15.24 7.07
CA LYS A 183 25.28 -16.07 8.28
C LYS A 183 24.81 -17.49 7.99
N TYR A 184 23.71 -17.64 7.26
CA TYR A 184 23.21 -18.96 6.90
C TYR A 184 24.23 -19.78 6.10
N LEU A 185 24.91 -19.17 5.12
CA LEU A 185 25.93 -19.83 4.31
C LEU A 185 27.16 -20.24 5.12
N VAL A 186 27.59 -19.41 6.09
CA VAL A 186 28.71 -19.72 6.97
C VAL A 186 28.40 -20.86 7.95
N GLU A 187 27.15 -20.91 8.45
CA GLU A 187 26.71 -21.93 9.43
C GLU A 187 26.42 -23.30 8.79
N HIS A 188 26.16 -23.34 7.46
CA HIS A 188 25.70 -24.55 6.75
C HIS A 188 26.62 -24.96 5.57
N GLN A 189 27.80 -24.36 5.46
CA GLN A 189 28.93 -24.88 4.65
C GLN A 189 29.82 -25.79 5.49
#